data_7bb7bb55830d3761fcb6c4c19f781c0b
#
_entry.id   7bb7bb55830d3761fcb6c4c19f781c0b
#
_cell.length_a   1.000
_cell.length_b   1.000
_cell.length_c   1.000
_cell.angle_alpha   90.00
_cell.angle_beta   90.00
_cell.angle_gamma   90.00
#
_symmetry.space_group_name_H-M   'P 1'
#
loop_
_entity.id
_entity.type
_entity.pdbx_description
1 polymer ?
#
loop_
_entity_poly.entity_id
_entity_poly.type
_entity_poly.pdbx_seq_one_letter_code
_entity_poly.pdbx_strand_id
1 'polypeptide(L)'
;MGSPLGPLMANAFLCSLEEKLERDNKLPNLYRRYVDDTITAMPDVAGAESFLSTLNECHPSISFTMELASNNKLPFLGMEITKNGCQLSTSVYRKPTNTGLLLHFHSHVDRRYKTSLLRTMVDRAYRLSSTKELFELECKELRSIFSKLKYPNELVDSTILSFIKSKLSNVSSPPPVVPVEQPVRIVLPFKDQKSADVLRKQLNNLSNRIGTPLQPIYTSRKLCDALGVKEQKPSLINQHIPSLQEKRCSC
;
A
#
# COMPACT_ATOMS: atom_id res chain seq x y z
N MET A 1 12.73 1.63 -13.27
CA MET A 1 11.58 2.55 -13.42
C MET A 1 12.06 3.95 -13.06
N GLY A 2 12.17 4.88 -14.00
CA GLY A 2 12.82 6.16 -13.76
C GLY A 2 12.05 7.39 -14.20
N SER A 3 11.05 7.28 -15.08
CA SER A 3 10.32 8.45 -15.58
C SER A 3 8.97 8.61 -14.87
N PRO A 4 8.64 9.80 -14.34
CA PRO A 4 7.30 10.09 -13.81
C PRO A 4 6.18 9.96 -14.87
N LEU A 5 6.53 10.06 -16.16
CA LEU A 5 5.58 9.93 -17.27
C LEU A 5 5.23 8.46 -17.58
N GLY A 6 6.09 7.51 -17.20
CA GLY A 6 5.88 6.08 -17.51
C GLY A 6 4.50 5.56 -17.07
N PRO A 7 4.10 5.70 -15.80
CA PRO A 7 2.79 5.26 -15.34
C PRO A 7 1.61 5.96 -16.03
N LEU A 8 1.76 7.25 -16.36
CA LEU A 8 0.72 8.01 -17.06
C LEU A 8 0.52 7.52 -18.49
N MET A 9 1.62 7.29 -19.22
CA MET A 9 1.58 6.78 -20.58
C MET A 9 1.02 5.36 -20.63
N ALA A 10 1.44 4.50 -19.70
CA ALA A 10 0.90 3.15 -19.60
C ALA A 10 -0.60 3.15 -19.32
N ASN A 11 -1.05 4.03 -18.41
CA ASN A 11 -2.47 4.15 -18.12
C ASN A 11 -3.26 4.69 -19.33
N ALA A 12 -2.77 5.72 -20.02
CA ALA A 12 -3.42 6.27 -21.22
C ALA A 12 -3.53 5.23 -22.34
N PHE A 13 -2.49 4.42 -22.53
CA PHE A 13 -2.50 3.33 -23.48
C PHE A 13 -3.57 2.29 -23.16
N LEU A 14 -3.64 1.81 -21.92
CA LEU A 14 -4.67 0.85 -21.49
C LEU A 14 -6.08 1.45 -21.58
N CYS A 15 -6.27 2.73 -21.22
CA CYS A 15 -7.55 3.41 -21.41
C CYS A 15 -8.01 3.40 -22.88
N SER A 16 -7.10 3.63 -23.83
CA SER A 16 -7.47 3.60 -25.25
C SER A 16 -7.93 2.22 -25.74
N LEU A 17 -7.37 1.13 -25.17
CA LEU A 17 -7.83 -0.24 -25.45
C LEU A 17 -9.20 -0.51 -24.81
N GLU A 18 -9.41 -0.04 -23.58
CA GLU A 18 -10.68 -0.16 -22.87
C GLU A 18 -11.81 0.58 -23.60
N GLU A 19 -11.56 1.82 -24.06
CA GLU A 19 -12.51 2.60 -24.87
C GLU A 19 -12.88 1.92 -26.19
N LYS A 20 -11.92 1.21 -26.83
CA LYS A 20 -12.20 0.43 -28.02
C LYS A 20 -13.10 -0.77 -27.71
N LEU A 21 -12.80 -1.51 -26.62
CA LEU A 21 -13.61 -2.65 -26.21
C LEU A 21 -15.02 -2.22 -25.78
N GLU A 22 -15.16 -1.05 -25.14
CA GLU A 22 -16.46 -0.48 -24.78
C GLU A 22 -17.29 -0.11 -26.01
N ARG A 23 -16.69 0.55 -27.00
CA ARG A 23 -17.36 0.87 -28.29
C ARG A 23 -17.81 -0.38 -29.03
N ASP A 24 -17.03 -1.45 -28.94
CA ASP A 24 -17.34 -2.73 -29.59
C ASP A 24 -18.32 -3.59 -28.75
N ASN A 25 -18.82 -3.08 -27.63
CA ASN A 25 -19.66 -3.80 -26.64
C ASN A 25 -19.05 -5.13 -26.16
N LYS A 26 -17.73 -5.18 -26.03
CA LYS A 26 -16.98 -6.36 -25.60
C LYS A 26 -16.60 -6.34 -24.12
N LEU A 27 -16.81 -5.20 -23.43
CA LEU A 27 -16.55 -5.11 -21.99
C LEU A 27 -17.67 -5.76 -21.18
N PRO A 28 -17.33 -6.56 -20.13
CA PRO A 28 -18.29 -7.07 -19.17
C PRO A 28 -18.98 -5.96 -18.38
N ASN A 29 -20.21 -6.20 -17.88
CA ASN A 29 -20.97 -5.24 -17.06
C ASN A 29 -20.21 -4.78 -15.82
N LEU A 30 -19.45 -5.68 -15.21
CA LEU A 30 -18.51 -5.33 -14.14
C LEU A 30 -17.10 -5.56 -14.65
N TYR A 31 -16.44 -4.47 -15.00
CA TYR A 31 -15.03 -4.39 -15.33
C TYR A 31 -14.39 -3.24 -14.54
N ARG A 32 -13.32 -3.52 -13.81
CA ARG A 32 -12.55 -2.50 -13.07
C ARG A 32 -11.08 -2.84 -13.15
N ARG A 33 -10.28 -1.84 -13.49
CA ARG A 33 -8.82 -1.96 -13.54
C ARG A 33 -8.16 -1.03 -12.51
N TYR A 34 -7.13 -1.52 -11.88
CA TYR A 34 -6.21 -0.75 -11.05
C TYR A 34 -4.77 -1.02 -11.52
N VAL A 35 -4.23 -0.07 -12.29
CA VAL A 35 -2.91 -0.15 -12.95
C VAL A 35 -2.86 -1.36 -13.90
N ASP A 36 -2.28 -2.48 -13.47
CA ASP A 36 -2.12 -3.76 -14.17
C ASP A 36 -3.10 -4.85 -13.69
N ASP A 37 -3.65 -4.71 -12.51
CA ASP A 37 -4.63 -5.65 -11.96
C ASP A 37 -6.05 -5.32 -12.44
N THR A 38 -6.76 -6.32 -12.95
CA THR A 38 -8.13 -6.18 -13.45
C THR A 38 -9.06 -7.17 -12.76
N ILE A 39 -10.26 -6.73 -12.39
CA ILE A 39 -11.32 -7.60 -11.89
C ILE A 39 -12.56 -7.48 -12.78
N THR A 40 -13.19 -8.61 -13.06
CA THR A 40 -14.42 -8.69 -13.84
C THR A 40 -15.35 -9.76 -13.27
N ALA A 41 -16.67 -9.59 -13.47
CA ALA A 41 -17.66 -10.60 -13.17
C ALA A 41 -18.20 -11.19 -14.47
N MET A 42 -18.08 -12.51 -14.59
CA MET A 42 -18.55 -13.28 -15.75
C MET A 42 -19.60 -14.30 -15.32
N PRO A 43 -20.52 -14.64 -16.19
CA PRO A 43 -21.57 -15.64 -15.86
C PRO A 43 -20.99 -17.05 -15.68
N ASP A 44 -19.98 -17.41 -16.46
CA ASP A 44 -19.32 -18.72 -16.46
C ASP A 44 -17.85 -18.64 -16.83
N VAL A 45 -17.15 -19.77 -16.72
CA VAL A 45 -15.71 -19.87 -17.03
C VAL A 45 -15.46 -19.72 -18.53
N ALA A 46 -16.33 -20.27 -19.38
CA ALA A 46 -16.18 -20.16 -20.83
C ALA A 46 -16.26 -18.71 -21.31
N GLY A 47 -17.17 -17.91 -20.73
CA GLY A 47 -17.25 -16.48 -20.97
C GLY A 47 -15.99 -15.74 -20.51
N ALA A 48 -15.40 -16.13 -19.37
CA ALA A 48 -14.16 -15.55 -18.88
C ALA A 48 -12.97 -15.88 -19.81
N GLU A 49 -12.86 -17.11 -20.31
CA GLU A 49 -11.84 -17.52 -21.26
C GLU A 49 -11.98 -16.78 -22.60
N SER A 50 -13.20 -16.64 -23.13
CA SER A 50 -13.48 -15.87 -24.33
C SER A 50 -13.09 -14.40 -24.17
N PHE A 51 -13.38 -13.80 -23.02
CA PHE A 51 -12.99 -12.43 -22.72
C PHE A 51 -11.47 -12.29 -22.59
N LEU A 52 -10.78 -13.24 -21.97
CA LEU A 52 -9.32 -13.28 -21.90
C LEU A 52 -8.70 -13.32 -23.30
N SER A 53 -9.23 -14.14 -24.20
CA SER A 53 -8.77 -14.19 -25.60
C SER A 53 -8.97 -12.84 -26.28
N THR A 54 -10.13 -12.21 -26.10
CA THR A 54 -10.43 -10.87 -26.61
C THR A 54 -9.42 -9.82 -26.10
N LEU A 55 -9.06 -9.84 -24.82
CA LEU A 55 -8.06 -8.95 -24.24
C LEU A 55 -6.67 -9.18 -24.85
N ASN A 56 -6.27 -10.43 -25.03
CA ASN A 56 -4.96 -10.79 -25.59
C ASN A 56 -4.85 -10.50 -27.10
N GLU A 57 -5.96 -10.40 -27.82
CA GLU A 57 -6.01 -9.99 -29.22
C GLU A 57 -5.92 -8.47 -29.39
N CYS A 58 -6.15 -7.67 -28.34
CA CYS A 58 -6.15 -6.21 -28.45
C CYS A 58 -4.79 -5.64 -28.87
N HIS A 59 -3.70 -6.21 -28.38
CA HIS A 59 -2.35 -5.72 -28.68
C HIS A 59 -1.28 -6.81 -28.50
N PRO A 60 -0.34 -6.99 -29.47
CA PRO A 60 0.63 -8.08 -29.45
C PRO A 60 1.67 -7.99 -28.33
N SER A 61 1.88 -6.82 -27.76
CA SER A 61 2.87 -6.59 -26.67
C SER A 61 2.29 -6.73 -25.27
N ILE A 62 0.99 -7.03 -25.13
CA ILE A 62 0.34 -7.22 -23.84
C ILE A 62 -0.20 -8.63 -23.76
N SER A 63 0.09 -9.31 -22.66
CA SER A 63 -0.47 -10.61 -22.35
C SER A 63 -1.15 -10.57 -20.98
N PHE A 64 -2.43 -10.88 -20.97
CA PHE A 64 -3.21 -11.03 -19.75
C PHE A 64 -3.23 -12.48 -19.32
N THR A 65 -3.19 -12.70 -18.02
CA THR A 65 -3.42 -13.99 -17.37
C THR A 65 -4.68 -13.89 -16.53
N MET A 66 -5.31 -15.00 -16.23
CA MET A 66 -6.56 -15.06 -15.49
C MET A 66 -6.40 -15.91 -14.24
N GLU A 67 -6.94 -15.42 -13.12
CA GLU A 67 -7.15 -16.16 -11.90
C GLU A 67 -8.65 -16.28 -11.64
N LEU A 68 -9.13 -17.51 -11.42
CA LEU A 68 -10.52 -17.78 -11.08
C LEU A 68 -10.72 -17.79 -9.57
N ALA A 69 -11.92 -17.41 -9.13
CA ALA A 69 -12.30 -17.56 -7.73
C ALA A 69 -12.25 -19.03 -7.30
N SER A 70 -11.53 -19.34 -6.23
CA SER A 70 -11.47 -20.65 -5.62
C SER A 70 -12.29 -20.66 -4.33
N ASN A 71 -13.18 -21.65 -4.16
CA ASN A 71 -14.06 -21.72 -2.99
C ASN A 71 -14.85 -20.43 -2.72
N ASN A 72 -15.37 -19.80 -3.77
CA ASN A 72 -16.05 -18.50 -3.71
C ASN A 72 -15.20 -17.33 -3.18
N LYS A 73 -13.88 -17.44 -3.20
CA LYS A 73 -12.93 -16.45 -2.73
C LYS A 73 -12.00 -16.03 -3.85
N LEU A 74 -11.73 -14.73 -3.94
CA LEU A 74 -10.81 -14.15 -4.91
C LEU A 74 -9.96 -13.07 -4.21
N PRO A 75 -8.62 -13.23 -4.18
CA PRO A 75 -7.75 -12.18 -3.70
C PRO A 75 -7.60 -11.07 -4.76
N PHE A 76 -7.84 -9.82 -4.35
CA PHE A 76 -7.68 -8.66 -5.24
C PHE A 76 -7.20 -7.44 -4.44
N LEU A 77 -6.12 -6.77 -4.87
CA LEU A 77 -5.56 -5.54 -4.26
C LEU A 77 -5.38 -5.62 -2.72
N GLY A 78 -4.99 -6.79 -2.22
CA GLY A 78 -4.77 -7.00 -0.78
C GLY A 78 -6.05 -7.15 0.05
N MET A 79 -7.19 -7.34 -0.60
CA MET A 79 -8.43 -7.80 0.01
C MET A 79 -8.80 -9.20 -0.53
N GLU A 80 -9.50 -9.98 0.26
CA GLU A 80 -10.17 -11.20 -0.14
C GLU A 80 -11.64 -10.90 -0.36
N ILE A 81 -12.12 -11.10 -1.58
CA ILE A 81 -13.51 -10.95 -1.95
C ILE A 81 -14.17 -12.34 -1.80
N THR A 82 -15.18 -12.46 -0.97
CA THR A 82 -15.92 -13.70 -0.75
C THR A 82 -17.35 -13.55 -1.25
N LYS A 83 -17.82 -14.51 -2.06
CA LYS A 83 -19.19 -14.57 -2.57
C LYS A 83 -20.03 -15.49 -1.68
N ASN A 84 -21.04 -14.95 -1.01
CA ASN A 84 -22.01 -15.67 -0.19
C ASN A 84 -23.40 -15.55 -0.81
N GLY A 85 -23.77 -16.49 -1.68
CA GLY A 85 -25.00 -16.39 -2.47
C GLY A 85 -25.00 -15.17 -3.39
N CYS A 86 -25.91 -14.22 -3.15
CA CYS A 86 -26.00 -12.96 -3.89
C CYS A 86 -25.23 -11.81 -3.24
N GLN A 87 -24.59 -12.02 -2.10
CA GLN A 87 -23.84 -10.98 -1.39
C GLN A 87 -22.34 -11.18 -1.56
N LEU A 88 -21.65 -10.05 -1.69
CA LEU A 88 -20.18 -10.00 -1.68
C LEU A 88 -19.71 -9.41 -0.34
N SER A 89 -18.75 -10.08 0.27
CA SER A 89 -18.05 -9.55 1.45
C SER A 89 -16.56 -9.42 1.18
N THR A 90 -15.92 -8.46 1.82
CA THR A 90 -14.48 -8.22 1.68
C THR A 90 -13.80 -8.26 3.03
N SER A 91 -12.60 -8.81 3.06
CA SER A 91 -11.73 -8.87 4.24
C SER A 91 -10.27 -8.65 3.84
N VAL A 92 -9.39 -8.46 4.81
CA VAL A 92 -7.95 -8.28 4.53
C VAL A 92 -7.34 -9.58 4.03
N TYR A 93 -6.73 -9.55 2.85
CA TYR A 93 -5.96 -10.66 2.32
C TYR A 93 -4.49 -10.55 2.68
N ARG A 94 -3.90 -11.66 3.11
CA ARG A 94 -2.45 -11.82 3.29
C ARG A 94 -1.95 -12.94 2.42
N LYS A 95 -0.97 -12.65 1.56
CA LYS A 95 -0.32 -13.68 0.74
C LYS A 95 0.26 -14.76 1.66
N PRO A 96 0.27 -16.05 1.27
CA PRO A 96 0.88 -17.12 2.05
C PRO A 96 2.37 -16.87 2.36
N THR A 97 3.06 -16.12 1.50
CA THR A 97 4.45 -15.71 1.69
C THR A 97 4.64 -14.55 2.67
N ASN A 98 3.55 -13.97 3.20
CA ASN A 98 3.63 -12.85 4.13
C ASN A 98 4.13 -13.33 5.50
N THR A 99 5.33 -12.93 5.86
CA THR A 99 5.97 -13.31 7.13
C THR A 99 5.42 -12.53 8.33
N GLY A 100 4.58 -11.51 8.12
CA GLY A 100 4.12 -10.61 9.18
C GLY A 100 5.20 -9.70 9.75
N LEU A 101 6.39 -9.66 9.13
CA LEU A 101 7.49 -8.80 9.58
C LEU A 101 7.17 -7.34 9.28
N LEU A 102 6.94 -6.58 10.34
CA LEU A 102 6.76 -5.15 10.33
C LEU A 102 7.82 -4.51 11.24
N LEU A 103 7.73 -3.20 11.46
CA LEU A 103 8.62 -2.48 12.35
C LEU A 103 8.52 -3.02 13.80
N HIS A 104 9.60 -3.56 14.34
CA HIS A 104 9.65 -4.08 15.70
C HIS A 104 9.60 -2.92 16.72
N PHE A 105 8.94 -3.13 17.88
CA PHE A 105 8.79 -2.05 18.88
C PHE A 105 10.12 -1.52 19.42
N HIS A 106 11.12 -2.38 19.58
CA HIS A 106 12.46 -1.99 20.04
C HIS A 106 13.38 -1.49 18.92
N SER A 107 12.90 -1.35 17.66
CA SER A 107 13.69 -0.72 16.60
C SER A 107 14.10 0.70 16.98
N HIS A 108 15.30 1.10 16.58
CA HIS A 108 15.87 2.43 16.87
C HIS A 108 15.29 3.50 15.95
N VAL A 109 14.01 3.82 16.17
CA VAL A 109 13.26 4.86 15.45
C VAL A 109 12.30 5.56 16.42
N ASP A 110 11.92 6.80 16.09
CA ASP A 110 10.97 7.58 16.88
C ASP A 110 9.63 6.82 17.04
N ARG A 111 9.06 6.89 18.26
CA ARG A 111 7.78 6.27 18.64
C ARG A 111 6.64 6.64 17.69
N ARG A 112 6.69 7.82 17.09
CA ARG A 112 5.69 8.29 16.14
C ARG A 112 5.55 7.33 14.94
N TYR A 113 6.64 6.81 14.41
CA TYR A 113 6.58 5.84 13.30
C TYR A 113 5.92 4.53 13.71
N LYS A 114 6.18 4.06 14.93
CA LYS A 114 5.56 2.85 15.50
C LYS A 114 4.04 3.02 15.67
N THR A 115 3.63 4.15 16.22
CA THR A 115 2.20 4.48 16.39
C THR A 115 1.51 4.72 15.04
N SER A 116 2.19 5.37 14.10
CA SER A 116 1.68 5.60 12.74
C SER A 116 1.47 4.29 11.99
N LEU A 117 2.42 3.36 12.07
CA LEU A 117 2.28 2.02 11.49
C LEU A 117 1.04 1.31 12.02
N LEU A 118 0.87 1.30 13.35
CA LEU A 118 -0.29 0.66 13.98
C LEU A 118 -1.60 1.28 13.49
N ARG A 119 -1.69 2.61 13.45
CA ARG A 119 -2.87 3.32 12.92
C ARG A 119 -3.15 2.99 11.46
N THR A 120 -2.11 2.93 10.64
CA THR A 120 -2.24 2.59 9.21
C THR A 120 -2.77 1.17 9.03
N MET A 121 -2.32 0.22 9.85
CA MET A 121 -2.82 -1.16 9.78
C MET A 121 -4.29 -1.28 10.24
N VAL A 122 -4.68 -0.53 11.28
CA VAL A 122 -6.09 -0.47 11.72
C VAL A 122 -6.98 0.23 10.69
N ASP A 123 -6.53 1.33 10.08
CA ASP A 123 -7.27 2.01 9.00
C ASP A 123 -7.43 1.10 7.77
N ARG A 124 -6.38 0.36 7.41
CA ARG A 124 -6.45 -0.65 6.35
C ARG A 124 -7.47 -1.75 6.67
N ALA A 125 -7.44 -2.27 7.89
CA ALA A 125 -8.41 -3.25 8.36
C ALA A 125 -9.86 -2.74 8.21
N TYR A 126 -10.09 -1.51 8.65
CA TYR A 126 -11.41 -0.87 8.56
C TYR A 126 -11.88 -0.67 7.12
N ARG A 127 -11.00 -0.21 6.22
CA ARG A 127 -11.35 0.06 4.81
C ARG A 127 -11.61 -1.22 4.01
N LEU A 128 -10.90 -2.31 4.33
CA LEU A 128 -10.98 -3.55 3.56
C LEU A 128 -12.01 -4.53 4.10
N SER A 129 -12.54 -4.32 5.30
CA SER A 129 -13.58 -5.16 5.89
C SER A 129 -14.97 -4.59 5.60
N SER A 130 -15.80 -5.36 4.92
CA SER A 130 -17.16 -4.95 4.58
C SER A 130 -18.15 -5.05 5.74
N THR A 131 -17.84 -5.82 6.78
CA THR A 131 -18.68 -5.98 7.96
C THR A 131 -17.89 -5.73 9.25
N LYS A 132 -18.65 -5.44 10.32
CA LYS A 132 -18.06 -5.19 11.65
C LYS A 132 -17.35 -6.43 12.18
N GLU A 133 -17.93 -7.61 11.98
CA GLU A 133 -17.39 -8.91 12.42
C GLU A 133 -16.03 -9.18 11.75
N LEU A 134 -15.93 -8.94 10.46
CA LEU A 134 -14.66 -9.08 9.71
C LEU A 134 -13.60 -8.08 10.18
N PHE A 135 -13.98 -6.86 10.49
CA PHE A 135 -13.08 -5.89 11.10
C PHE A 135 -12.61 -6.31 12.50
N GLU A 136 -13.50 -6.85 13.33
CA GLU A 136 -13.15 -7.35 14.67
C GLU A 136 -12.21 -8.56 14.60
N LEU A 137 -12.42 -9.47 13.64
CA LEU A 137 -11.51 -10.59 13.37
C LEU A 137 -10.12 -10.07 12.96
N GLU A 138 -10.06 -9.10 12.07
CA GLU A 138 -8.80 -8.49 11.67
C GLU A 138 -8.11 -7.77 12.83
N CYS A 139 -8.85 -7.09 13.69
CA CYS A 139 -8.28 -6.49 14.90
C CYS A 139 -7.67 -7.52 15.86
N LYS A 140 -8.26 -8.73 15.97
CA LYS A 140 -7.67 -9.83 16.75
C LYS A 140 -6.35 -10.30 16.14
N GLU A 141 -6.31 -10.44 14.83
CA GLU A 141 -5.08 -10.82 14.10
C GLU A 141 -3.99 -9.74 14.24
N LEU A 142 -4.34 -8.46 14.13
CA LEU A 142 -3.40 -7.36 14.36
C LEU A 142 -2.82 -7.38 15.77
N ARG A 143 -3.62 -7.66 16.81
CA ARG A 143 -3.11 -7.85 18.19
C ARG A 143 -2.07 -8.96 18.25
N SER A 144 -2.32 -10.10 17.61
CA SER A 144 -1.37 -11.22 17.55
C SER A 144 -0.06 -10.81 16.86
N ILE A 145 -0.14 -10.15 15.70
CA ILE A 145 1.03 -9.69 14.95
C ILE A 145 1.85 -8.69 15.78
N PHE A 146 1.21 -7.66 16.34
CA PHE A 146 1.91 -6.63 17.12
C PHE A 146 2.46 -7.15 18.44
N SER A 147 1.82 -8.15 19.07
CA SER A 147 2.38 -8.85 20.24
C SER A 147 3.69 -9.57 19.89
N LYS A 148 3.75 -10.29 18.75
CA LYS A 148 4.99 -10.90 18.26
C LYS A 148 6.09 -9.86 18.01
N LEU A 149 5.73 -8.66 17.57
CA LEU A 149 6.63 -7.52 17.35
C LEU A 149 6.95 -6.72 18.63
N LYS A 150 6.56 -7.24 19.82
CA LYS A 150 6.81 -6.66 21.15
C LYS A 150 6.18 -5.28 21.38
N TYR A 151 5.05 -4.98 20.72
CA TYR A 151 4.27 -3.80 21.07
C TYR A 151 3.51 -4.02 22.38
N PRO A 152 3.45 -3.01 23.27
CA PRO A 152 2.62 -3.08 24.48
C PRO A 152 1.14 -3.24 24.10
N ASN A 153 0.46 -4.21 24.70
CA ASN A 153 -0.96 -4.47 24.42
C ASN A 153 -1.84 -3.24 24.65
N GLU A 154 -1.57 -2.48 25.71
CA GLU A 154 -2.27 -1.23 26.02
C GLU A 154 -2.18 -0.20 24.88
N LEU A 155 -1.00 -0.09 24.22
CA LEU A 155 -0.82 0.80 23.08
C LEU A 155 -1.64 0.33 21.88
N VAL A 156 -1.69 -0.97 21.61
CA VAL A 156 -2.47 -1.55 20.53
C VAL A 156 -3.95 -1.31 20.76
N ASP A 157 -4.47 -1.67 21.93
CA ASP A 157 -5.88 -1.54 22.27
C ASP A 157 -6.35 -0.08 22.34
N SER A 158 -5.57 0.80 22.94
CA SER A 158 -5.89 2.23 22.99
C SER A 158 -5.92 2.86 21.59
N THR A 159 -5.03 2.42 20.67
CA THR A 159 -5.02 2.89 19.29
C THR A 159 -6.26 2.42 18.53
N ILE A 160 -6.64 1.13 18.66
CA ILE A 160 -7.85 0.58 18.04
C ILE A 160 -9.09 1.32 18.57
N LEU A 161 -9.21 1.47 19.88
CA LEU A 161 -10.36 2.17 20.49
C LEU A 161 -10.44 3.63 20.06
N SER A 162 -9.31 4.35 20.04
CA SER A 162 -9.27 5.76 19.61
C SER A 162 -9.65 5.90 18.12
N PHE A 163 -9.23 4.95 17.28
CA PHE A 163 -9.60 4.90 15.87
C PHE A 163 -11.11 4.72 15.70
N ILE A 164 -11.70 3.72 16.37
CA ILE A 164 -13.14 3.46 16.32
C ILE A 164 -13.93 4.70 16.80
N LYS A 165 -13.54 5.30 17.92
CA LYS A 165 -14.16 6.54 18.42
C LYS A 165 -14.11 7.67 17.40
N SER A 166 -12.96 7.87 16.74
CA SER A 166 -12.81 8.91 15.72
C SER A 166 -13.71 8.67 14.51
N LYS A 167 -13.95 7.42 14.11
CA LYS A 167 -14.86 7.10 13.00
C LYS A 167 -16.33 7.32 13.37
N LEU A 168 -16.70 6.99 14.60
CA LEU A 168 -18.08 7.22 15.10
C LEU A 168 -18.40 8.71 15.28
N SER A 169 -17.43 9.53 15.73
CA SER A 169 -17.63 10.97 15.91
C SER A 169 -17.62 11.76 14.59
N ASN A 170 -16.94 11.28 13.55
CA ASN A 170 -16.87 11.97 12.25
C ASN A 170 -18.11 11.75 11.35
N VAL A 171 -19.14 11.05 11.81
CA VAL A 171 -20.41 10.89 11.06
C VAL A 171 -21.22 12.19 10.99
N SER A 172 -20.89 13.23 11.78
CA SER A 172 -21.74 14.40 11.97
C SER A 172 -21.33 15.70 11.29
N SER A 173 -20.16 15.83 10.64
CA SER A 173 -19.89 16.96 9.71
C SER A 173 -18.57 16.82 8.98
N PRO A 174 -18.47 17.26 7.69
CA PRO A 174 -17.16 17.45 7.07
C PRO A 174 -16.41 18.57 7.81
N PRO A 175 -15.12 18.39 8.16
CA PRO A 175 -14.35 19.45 8.80
C PRO A 175 -14.33 20.67 7.87
N PRO A 176 -14.46 21.90 8.40
CA PRO A 176 -14.29 23.10 7.60
C PRO A 176 -12.93 23.08 6.97
N VAL A 177 -12.86 23.32 5.66
CA VAL A 177 -11.61 23.46 4.91
C VAL A 177 -10.95 24.78 5.35
N VAL A 178 -10.27 24.73 6.49
CA VAL A 178 -9.36 25.80 6.89
C VAL A 178 -8.09 25.59 6.08
N PRO A 179 -7.54 26.61 5.41
CA PRO A 179 -6.24 26.49 4.76
C PRO A 179 -5.21 26.12 5.82
N VAL A 180 -4.81 24.84 5.86
CA VAL A 180 -3.78 24.39 6.78
C VAL A 180 -2.46 24.90 6.21
N GLU A 181 -1.88 25.92 6.84
CA GLU A 181 -0.50 26.33 6.57
C GLU A 181 0.39 25.09 6.62
N GLN A 182 1.13 24.84 5.53
CA GLN A 182 1.99 23.68 5.48
C GLN A 182 3.10 23.84 6.51
N PRO A 183 3.27 22.85 7.43
CA PRO A 183 4.31 22.96 8.45
C PRO A 183 5.71 22.96 7.83
N VAL A 184 6.58 23.82 8.34
CA VAL A 184 8.00 23.79 8.00
C VAL A 184 8.62 22.52 8.59
N ARG A 185 9.14 21.66 7.72
CA ARG A 185 9.72 20.37 8.09
C ARG A 185 11.20 20.52 8.41
N ILE A 186 11.59 20.17 9.62
CA ILE A 186 12.98 20.20 10.09
C ILE A 186 13.48 18.76 10.20
N VAL A 187 14.44 18.39 9.33
CA VAL A 187 15.04 17.05 9.34
C VAL A 187 16.15 17.01 10.39
N LEU A 188 16.05 16.06 11.32
CA LEU A 188 16.97 15.89 12.45
C LEU A 188 17.39 14.41 12.58
N PRO A 189 18.63 14.12 12.98
CA PRO A 189 19.03 12.76 13.26
C PRO A 189 18.34 12.25 14.53
N PHE A 190 17.81 11.03 14.49
CA PHE A 190 17.25 10.38 15.66
C PHE A 190 18.39 9.86 16.55
N LYS A 191 18.44 10.32 17.78
CA LYS A 191 19.44 9.88 18.78
C LYS A 191 18.80 8.89 19.77
N ASP A 192 17.77 9.32 20.45
CA ASP A 192 16.98 8.55 21.41
C ASP A 192 15.61 9.22 21.62
N GLN A 193 14.68 8.50 22.26
CA GLN A 193 13.32 8.99 22.42
C GLN A 193 13.23 10.18 23.38
N LYS A 194 14.05 10.22 24.42
CA LYS A 194 14.04 11.33 25.39
C LYS A 194 14.47 12.64 24.73
N SER A 195 15.57 12.60 23.98
CA SER A 195 16.05 13.76 23.20
C SER A 195 15.02 14.22 22.15
N ALA A 196 14.37 13.28 21.48
CA ALA A 196 13.32 13.60 20.51
C ALA A 196 12.11 14.29 21.17
N ASP A 197 11.70 13.86 22.35
CA ASP A 197 10.57 14.45 23.07
C ASP A 197 10.91 15.85 23.61
N VAL A 198 12.15 16.08 24.08
CA VAL A 198 12.62 17.41 24.50
C VAL A 198 12.65 18.37 23.30
N LEU A 199 13.27 17.97 22.19
CA LEU A 199 13.32 18.78 20.97
C LEU A 199 11.93 19.11 20.42
N ARG A 200 11.00 18.15 20.47
CA ARG A 200 9.61 18.36 20.04
C ARG A 200 8.93 19.44 20.89
N LYS A 201 9.13 19.41 22.22
CA LYS A 201 8.59 20.45 23.11
C LYS A 201 9.19 21.83 22.79
N GLN A 202 10.52 21.90 22.56
CA GLN A 202 11.19 23.15 22.21
C GLN A 202 10.72 23.70 20.87
N LEU A 203 10.57 22.85 19.85
CA LEU A 203 10.07 23.25 18.53
C LEU A 203 8.61 23.70 18.59
N ASN A 204 7.76 23.05 19.40
CA ASN A 204 6.39 23.51 19.60
C ASN A 204 6.33 24.89 20.27
N ASN A 205 7.17 25.14 21.28
CA ASN A 205 7.28 26.45 21.93
C ASN A 205 7.76 27.51 20.92
N LEU A 206 8.74 27.18 20.09
CA LEU A 206 9.23 28.08 19.03
C LEU A 206 8.14 28.33 18.00
N SER A 207 7.46 27.30 17.54
CA SER A 207 6.33 27.37 16.61
C SER A 207 5.26 28.35 17.09
N ASN A 208 4.89 28.29 18.37
CA ASN A 208 3.92 29.21 18.98
C ASN A 208 4.42 30.66 19.03
N ARG A 209 5.75 30.87 19.21
CA ARG A 209 6.35 32.22 19.23
C ARG A 209 6.45 32.87 17.87
N ILE A 210 6.74 32.09 16.81
CA ILE A 210 6.91 32.61 15.43
C ILE A 210 5.61 32.55 14.62
N GLY A 211 4.53 31.94 15.14
CA GLY A 211 3.26 31.79 14.45
C GLY A 211 3.28 30.80 13.28
N THR A 212 4.38 30.06 13.09
CA THR A 212 4.54 29.12 11.97
C THR A 212 4.65 27.68 12.50
N PRO A 213 3.85 26.72 12.02
CA PRO A 213 3.92 25.34 12.48
C PRO A 213 5.23 24.68 12.08
N LEU A 214 6.00 24.19 13.09
CA LEU A 214 7.25 23.48 12.90
C LEU A 214 7.06 21.99 13.16
N GLN A 215 7.53 21.15 12.23
CA GLN A 215 7.42 19.69 12.34
C GLN A 215 8.79 19.01 12.25
N PRO A 216 9.29 18.38 13.35
CA PRO A 216 10.52 17.60 13.27
C PRO A 216 10.29 16.29 12.52
N ILE A 217 11.20 15.96 11.61
CA ILE A 217 11.31 14.67 10.94
C ILE A 217 12.60 14.03 11.40
N TYR A 218 12.50 12.89 12.08
CA TYR A 218 13.66 12.17 12.55
C TYR A 218 14.09 11.11 11.53
N THR A 219 15.38 11.13 11.15
CA THR A 219 15.99 10.14 10.28
C THR A 219 16.94 9.25 11.07
N SER A 220 16.93 7.96 10.82
CA SER A 220 17.95 7.04 11.34
C SER A 220 19.26 7.24 10.58
N ARG A 221 20.40 7.15 11.28
CA ARG A 221 21.70 7.11 10.63
C ARG A 221 21.84 5.78 9.88
N LYS A 222 22.39 5.81 8.66
CA LYS A 222 22.76 4.61 7.96
C LYS A 222 23.96 3.95 8.68
N LEU A 223 24.01 2.63 8.68
CA LEU A 223 25.14 1.88 9.27
C LEU A 223 26.48 2.27 8.64
N CYS A 224 26.50 2.53 7.33
CA CYS A 224 27.70 3.00 6.62
C CYS A 224 28.23 4.33 7.15
N ASP A 225 27.33 5.27 7.51
CA ASP A 225 27.71 6.57 8.09
C ASP A 225 28.27 6.42 9.51
N ALA A 226 27.73 5.47 10.28
CA ALA A 226 28.15 5.17 11.64
C ALA A 226 29.50 4.44 11.68
N LEU A 227 29.79 3.61 10.68
CA LEU A 227 31.03 2.84 10.55
C LEU A 227 32.13 3.57 9.76
N GLY A 228 31.86 4.77 9.24
CA GLY A 228 32.80 5.54 8.42
C GLY A 228 33.10 4.89 7.06
N VAL A 229 32.32 3.91 6.65
CA VAL A 229 32.45 3.24 5.35
C VAL A 229 31.85 4.16 4.29
N LYS A 230 32.70 4.78 3.46
CA LYS A 230 32.25 5.50 2.27
C LYS A 230 31.69 4.46 1.28
N GLU A 231 30.41 4.56 0.92
CA GLU A 231 29.87 3.82 -0.22
C GLU A 231 30.72 4.18 -1.45
N GLN A 232 31.52 3.24 -1.93
CA GLN A 232 32.09 3.35 -3.25
C GLN A 232 30.89 3.23 -4.21
N LYS A 233 30.52 4.36 -4.85
CA LYS A 233 29.59 4.28 -5.99
C LYS A 233 30.20 3.28 -6.96
N PRO A 234 29.49 2.23 -7.39
CA PRO A 234 30.02 1.35 -8.42
C PRO A 234 30.31 2.22 -9.62
N SER A 235 31.60 2.32 -9.98
CA SER A 235 32.00 2.91 -11.26
C SER A 235 31.23 2.11 -12.31
N LEU A 236 30.50 2.80 -13.18
CA LEU A 236 29.92 2.21 -14.38
C LEU A 236 31.09 1.68 -15.22
N ILE A 237 31.51 0.46 -14.92
CA ILE A 237 32.40 -0.31 -15.81
C ILE A 237 31.49 -0.64 -16.98
N ASN A 238 31.79 -0.01 -18.13
CA ASN A 238 31.30 -0.42 -19.44
C ASN A 238 31.62 -1.91 -19.64
N GLN A 239 30.77 -2.79 -19.19
CA GLN A 239 30.81 -4.18 -19.58
C GLN A 239 30.24 -4.24 -20.99
N HIS A 240 31.13 -4.36 -21.95
CA HIS A 240 30.82 -4.85 -23.30
C HIS A 240 29.96 -6.11 -23.14
N ILE A 241 28.68 -5.99 -23.51
CA ILE A 241 27.79 -7.15 -23.67
C ILE A 241 28.24 -7.85 -24.94
N PRO A 242 28.74 -9.09 -24.87
CA PRO A 242 29.02 -9.86 -26.09
C PRO A 242 27.68 -10.10 -26.80
N SER A 243 27.60 -9.78 -28.08
CA SER A 243 26.49 -10.08 -28.97
C SER A 243 26.17 -11.58 -28.89
N LEU A 244 25.00 -11.92 -28.37
CA LEU A 244 24.44 -13.26 -28.48
C LEU A 244 24.09 -13.50 -29.94
N GLN A 245 24.92 -14.33 -30.60
CA GLN A 245 24.61 -14.91 -31.90
C GLN A 245 23.33 -15.75 -31.81
N GLU A 246 22.37 -15.41 -32.65
CA GLU A 246 21.21 -16.23 -32.94
C GLU A 246 21.64 -17.63 -33.38
N LYS A 247 21.40 -18.64 -32.56
CA LYS A 247 21.34 -20.02 -33.04
C LYS A 247 19.94 -20.29 -33.54
N ARG A 248 19.77 -20.22 -34.85
CA ARG A 248 18.66 -20.86 -35.57
C ARG A 248 18.71 -22.35 -35.25
N CYS A 249 17.71 -22.88 -34.63
CA CYS A 249 17.38 -24.30 -34.68
C CYS A 249 16.42 -24.50 -35.85
N SER A 250 16.92 -25.11 -36.93
CA SER A 250 16.12 -25.77 -37.96
C SER A 250 15.76 -27.17 -37.43
N CYS A 251 14.48 -27.45 -37.31
CA CYS A 251 13.74 -28.66 -37.72
C CYS A 251 12.27 -28.46 -37.38
#